data_64242c305ea6c9731d2db8b9e21ee118
#
_entry.id   64242c305ea6c9731d2db8b9e21ee118
#
_cell.length_a   1.000
_cell.length_b   1.000
_cell.length_c   1.000
_cell.angle_alpha   90.00
_cell.angle_beta   90.00
_cell.angle_gamma   90.00
#
_symmetry.space_group_name_H-M   'P 1'
#
loop_
_entity.id
_entity.type
_entity.pdbx_description
1 polymer ?
#
loop_
_entity_poly.entity_id
_entity_poly.type
_entity_poly.pdbx_seq_one_letter_code
_entity_poly.pdbx_strand_id
1 'polypeptide(L)'
;MKKIFILLAAVIMTTNVMAQHEIGIVVGGVNGISHKYWFNDALALQTELAVGLTAAPTTLYLNGEKFISATNPQYDFTINPNIAYHFALPHDIQLYAGGGVNFGLVSDLNNTAPEGIMGKFGINALIGAAYQYDKWVFALDFKPGYGHAFCEEPSIYLAAFDWKLGLAVRYKL
;
A
#
# COMPACT_ATOMS: atom_id res chain seq x y z
N MET A 1 14.44 22.58 7.77
CA MET A 1 13.93 21.22 7.90
C MET A 1 13.46 20.86 9.32
N LYS A 2 14.22 21.12 10.39
CA LYS A 2 13.79 20.83 11.79
C LYS A 2 12.47 21.53 12.20
N LYS A 3 12.22 22.77 11.73
CA LYS A 3 10.99 23.53 12.07
C LYS A 3 9.72 22.95 11.43
N ILE A 4 9.83 22.32 10.25
CA ILE A 4 8.69 21.66 9.57
C ILE A 4 8.32 20.38 10.32
N PHE A 5 9.29 19.62 10.81
CA PHE A 5 9.06 18.44 11.62
C PHE A 5 8.37 18.76 12.95
N ILE A 6 8.78 19.87 13.60
CA ILE A 6 8.16 20.32 14.85
C ILE A 6 6.72 20.79 14.60
N LEU A 7 6.49 21.50 13.49
CA LEU A 7 5.13 21.93 13.12
C LEU A 7 4.20 20.74 12.80
N LEU A 8 4.74 19.74 12.08
CA LEU A 8 4.00 18.50 11.77
C LEU A 8 3.69 17.71 13.06
N ALA A 9 4.67 17.60 13.97
CA ALA A 9 4.48 16.96 15.28
C ALA A 9 3.50 17.73 16.16
N ALA A 10 3.53 19.07 16.16
CA ALA A 10 2.59 19.90 16.91
C ALA A 10 1.16 19.77 16.38
N VAL A 11 0.95 19.71 15.07
CA VAL A 11 -0.38 19.48 14.47
C VAL A 11 -0.94 18.10 14.86
N ILE A 12 -0.08 17.09 14.99
CA ILE A 12 -0.49 15.75 15.42
C ILE A 12 -0.86 15.73 16.92
N MET A 13 -0.22 16.56 17.74
CA MET A 13 -0.44 16.57 19.20
C MET A 13 -1.61 17.46 19.66
N THR A 14 -2.13 18.36 18.82
CA THR A 14 -3.19 19.32 19.24
C THR A 14 -4.61 18.81 19.00
N THR A 15 -4.78 17.66 18.40
CA THR A 15 -6.10 17.07 18.25
C THR A 15 -6.38 16.12 19.41
N ASN A 16 -7.15 16.56 20.41
CA ASN A 16 -7.83 15.70 21.39
C ASN A 16 -8.94 14.88 20.68
N VAL A 17 -8.59 14.22 19.59
CA VAL A 17 -9.48 13.31 18.90
C VAL A 17 -9.26 11.95 19.53
N MET A 18 -10.31 11.33 20.01
CA MET A 18 -10.29 9.91 20.34
C MET A 18 -9.84 9.18 19.07
N ALA A 19 -8.58 8.80 19.04
CA ALA A 19 -7.98 8.11 17.91
C ALA A 19 -8.80 6.83 17.67
N GLN A 20 -9.56 6.82 16.57
CA GLN A 20 -10.33 5.64 16.21
C GLN A 20 -9.42 4.69 15.44
N HIS A 21 -9.41 3.45 15.88
CA HIS A 21 -8.71 2.38 15.21
C HIS A 21 -9.71 1.47 14.50
N GLU A 22 -9.38 1.09 13.30
CA GLU A 22 -10.07 0.02 12.60
C GLU A 22 -9.07 -1.09 12.34
N ILE A 23 -9.46 -2.32 12.61
CA ILE A 23 -8.64 -3.50 12.31
C ILE A 23 -9.48 -4.51 11.53
N GLY A 24 -8.87 -5.18 10.57
CA GLY A 24 -9.59 -6.14 9.74
C GLY A 24 -8.69 -6.86 8.76
N ILE A 25 -9.32 -7.40 7.75
CA ILE A 25 -8.65 -8.14 6.68
C ILE A 25 -8.89 -7.46 5.34
N VAL A 26 -7.96 -7.64 4.44
CA VAL A 26 -8.08 -7.28 3.02
C VAL A 26 -7.86 -8.53 2.18
N VAL A 27 -8.66 -8.68 1.11
CA VAL A 27 -8.57 -9.78 0.16
C VAL A 27 -8.68 -9.28 -1.27
N GLY A 28 -8.05 -9.99 -2.21
CA GLY A 28 -8.04 -9.64 -3.63
C GLY A 28 -6.62 -9.60 -4.20
N GLY A 29 -6.25 -8.53 -4.85
CA GLY A 29 -4.87 -8.31 -5.32
C GLY A 29 -3.84 -8.19 -4.19
N VAL A 30 -4.32 -7.96 -2.96
CA VAL A 30 -3.56 -7.97 -1.71
C VAL A 30 -4.35 -8.79 -0.70
N ASN A 31 -3.69 -9.69 0.02
CA ASN A 31 -4.34 -10.52 1.02
C ASN A 31 -3.60 -10.39 2.35
N GLY A 32 -4.29 -9.95 3.40
CA GLY A 32 -3.61 -9.74 4.67
C GLY A 32 -4.42 -9.01 5.72
N ILE A 33 -3.71 -8.43 6.67
CA ILE A 33 -4.28 -7.65 7.77
C ILE A 33 -4.24 -6.17 7.38
N SER A 34 -5.36 -5.47 7.60
CA SER A 34 -5.49 -4.04 7.39
C SER A 34 -5.76 -3.35 8.72
N HIS A 35 -4.98 -2.35 9.03
CA HIS A 35 -5.17 -1.47 10.17
C HIS A 35 -5.32 -0.05 9.67
N LYS A 36 -6.34 0.68 10.17
CA LYS A 36 -6.54 2.09 9.88
C LYS A 36 -6.54 2.88 11.18
N TYR A 37 -5.76 3.94 11.20
CA TYR A 37 -5.66 4.91 12.29
C TYR A 37 -6.16 6.27 11.81
N TRP A 38 -7.14 6.83 12.49
CA TRP A 38 -7.70 8.13 12.16
C TRP A 38 -6.99 9.24 12.94
N PHE A 39 -6.38 10.18 12.25
CA PHE A 39 -5.82 11.39 12.85
C PHE A 39 -6.92 12.41 13.18
N ASN A 40 -7.97 12.46 12.36
CA ASN A 40 -9.17 13.26 12.53
C ASN A 40 -10.29 12.68 11.66
N ASP A 41 -11.45 13.32 11.59
CA ASP A 41 -12.63 12.82 10.87
C ASP A 41 -12.42 12.62 9.35
N ALA A 42 -11.38 13.23 8.79
CA ALA A 42 -11.11 13.18 7.35
C ALA A 42 -9.78 12.54 6.97
N LEU A 43 -8.79 12.53 7.86
CA LEU A 43 -7.44 12.04 7.54
C LEU A 43 -7.12 10.76 8.30
N ALA A 44 -6.73 9.74 7.57
CA ALA A 44 -6.36 8.45 8.14
C ALA A 44 -5.06 7.89 7.57
N LEU A 45 -4.35 7.11 8.39
CA LEU A 45 -3.25 6.24 8.00
C LEU A 45 -3.78 4.81 7.90
N GLN A 46 -3.79 4.25 6.71
CA GLN A 46 -4.12 2.85 6.46
C GLN A 46 -2.83 2.07 6.24
N THR A 47 -2.57 1.08 7.07
CA THR A 47 -1.40 0.21 6.96
C THR A 47 -1.84 -1.22 6.73
N GLU A 48 -1.25 -1.87 5.74
CA GLU A 48 -1.54 -3.28 5.44
C GLU A 48 -0.27 -4.11 5.55
N LEU A 49 -0.38 -5.23 6.21
CA LEU A 49 0.62 -6.29 6.23
C LEU A 49 0.07 -7.41 5.33
N ALA A 50 0.68 -7.62 4.19
CA ALA A 50 0.05 -8.37 3.12
C ALA A 50 0.98 -9.29 2.36
N VAL A 51 0.39 -10.37 1.88
CA VAL A 51 0.95 -11.26 0.88
C VAL A 51 0.18 -11.09 -0.42
N GLY A 52 0.87 -11.06 -1.54
CA GLY A 52 0.28 -10.92 -2.86
C GLY A 52 0.81 -11.94 -3.85
N LEU A 53 -0.01 -12.24 -4.84
CA LEU A 53 0.42 -12.88 -6.08
C LEU A 53 0.13 -11.88 -7.19
N THR A 54 1.18 -11.39 -7.81
CA THR A 54 1.09 -10.37 -8.85
C THR A 54 1.68 -10.91 -10.14
N ALA A 55 0.98 -10.74 -11.26
CA ALA A 55 1.52 -10.92 -12.60
C ALA A 55 1.65 -9.53 -13.23
N ALA A 56 2.72 -8.84 -12.90
CA ALA A 56 2.96 -7.49 -13.38
C ALA A 56 3.96 -7.48 -14.56
N PRO A 57 3.81 -6.55 -15.52
CA PRO A 57 4.86 -6.33 -16.49
C PRO A 57 6.12 -5.83 -15.76
N THR A 58 7.13 -6.67 -15.75
CA THR A 58 8.40 -6.42 -15.06
C THR A 58 9.49 -6.16 -16.09
N THR A 59 10.30 -5.15 -15.86
CA THR A 59 11.45 -4.84 -16.69
C THR A 59 12.71 -5.01 -15.88
N LEU A 60 13.61 -5.88 -16.36
CA LEU A 60 14.94 -6.06 -15.80
C LEU A 60 15.86 -4.98 -16.39
N TYR A 61 16.55 -4.29 -15.53
CA TYR A 61 17.59 -3.32 -15.87
C TYR A 61 18.96 -3.84 -15.43
N LEU A 62 19.95 -3.68 -16.31
CA LEU A 62 21.34 -3.97 -16.04
C LEU A 62 22.15 -2.69 -16.32
N ASN A 63 22.87 -2.18 -15.33
CA ASN A 63 23.62 -0.91 -15.43
C ASN A 63 22.79 0.28 -15.94
N GLY A 64 21.48 0.30 -15.62
CA GLY A 64 20.55 1.35 -16.09
C GLY A 64 20.01 1.14 -17.50
N GLU A 65 20.45 0.13 -18.23
CA GLU A 65 19.92 -0.23 -19.54
C GLU A 65 18.85 -1.31 -19.44
N LYS A 66 17.77 -1.16 -20.23
CA LYS A 66 16.68 -2.13 -20.29
C LYS A 66 17.19 -3.42 -20.99
N PHE A 67 17.17 -4.51 -20.26
CA PHE A 67 17.65 -5.80 -20.75
C PHE A 67 16.51 -6.72 -21.22
N ILE A 68 15.52 -6.96 -20.33
CA ILE A 68 14.38 -7.85 -20.61
C ILE A 68 13.11 -7.18 -20.08
N SER A 69 11.98 -7.37 -20.78
CA SER A 69 10.65 -7.04 -20.28
C SER A 69 9.75 -8.26 -20.45
N ALA A 70 9.20 -8.73 -19.36
CA ALA A 70 8.31 -9.89 -19.32
C ALA A 70 7.20 -9.70 -18.27
N THR A 71 6.10 -10.42 -18.43
CA THR A 71 5.08 -10.51 -17.38
C THR A 71 5.32 -11.80 -16.62
N ASN A 72 5.84 -11.67 -15.41
CA ASN A 72 6.17 -12.79 -14.56
C ASN A 72 5.27 -12.82 -13.33
N PRO A 73 4.77 -14.00 -12.93
CA PRO A 73 4.11 -14.15 -11.65
C PRO A 73 5.14 -13.99 -10.52
N GLN A 74 4.77 -13.19 -9.52
CA GLN A 74 5.62 -12.88 -8.36
C GLN A 74 4.82 -13.06 -7.08
N TYR A 75 5.44 -13.63 -6.06
CA TYR A 75 4.94 -13.54 -4.68
C TYR A 75 5.57 -12.34 -4.01
N ASP A 76 4.75 -11.54 -3.38
CA ASP A 76 5.25 -10.46 -2.54
C ASP A 76 4.72 -10.56 -1.09
N PHE A 77 5.58 -10.20 -0.15
CA PHE A 77 5.24 -9.92 1.23
C PHE A 77 5.55 -8.45 1.48
N THR A 78 4.54 -7.64 1.78
CA THR A 78 4.70 -6.20 1.82
C THR A 78 4.01 -5.57 3.01
N ILE A 79 4.59 -4.43 3.45
CA ILE A 79 3.98 -3.48 4.36
C ILE A 79 3.63 -2.23 3.53
N ASN A 80 2.38 -1.80 3.58
CA ASN A 80 1.84 -0.75 2.74
C ASN A 80 1.19 0.35 3.59
N PRO A 81 1.96 1.30 4.16
CA PRO A 81 1.40 2.48 4.80
C PRO A 81 0.92 3.50 3.74
N ASN A 82 -0.33 3.92 3.86
CA ASN A 82 -0.98 4.89 3.00
C ASN A 82 -1.66 5.96 3.83
N ILE A 83 -1.47 7.22 3.50
CA ILE A 83 -2.24 8.34 4.06
C ILE A 83 -3.37 8.65 3.07
N ALA A 84 -4.60 8.72 3.55
CA ALA A 84 -5.77 9.00 2.74
C ALA A 84 -6.65 10.06 3.38
N TYR A 85 -7.19 10.93 2.53
CA TYR A 85 -8.22 11.88 2.88
C TYR A 85 -9.59 11.32 2.52
N HIS A 86 -10.52 11.37 3.46
CA HIS A 86 -11.86 10.81 3.36
C HIS A 86 -12.91 11.91 3.18
N PHE A 87 -13.83 11.67 2.27
CA PHE A 87 -14.99 12.50 1.97
C PHE A 87 -16.23 11.74 2.41
N ALA A 88 -16.89 12.20 3.47
CA ALA A 88 -18.15 11.63 3.91
C ALA A 88 -19.27 11.96 2.93
N LEU A 89 -20.03 10.96 2.54
CA LEU A 89 -21.23 11.07 1.72
C LEU A 89 -22.46 10.66 2.56
N PRO A 90 -23.70 10.99 2.11
CA PRO A 90 -24.90 10.48 2.73
C PRO A 90 -24.92 8.94 2.79
N HIS A 91 -25.70 8.39 3.73
CA HIS A 91 -25.93 6.94 3.89
C HIS A 91 -24.66 6.14 4.31
N ASP A 92 -23.84 6.73 5.19
CA ASP A 92 -22.66 6.07 5.75
C ASP A 92 -21.62 5.61 4.71
N ILE A 93 -21.63 6.25 3.55
CA ILE A 93 -20.67 6.03 2.47
C ILE A 93 -19.53 7.04 2.61
N GLN A 94 -18.32 6.59 2.38
CA GLN A 94 -17.12 7.43 2.32
C GLN A 94 -16.38 7.15 1.03
N LEU A 95 -15.95 8.20 0.34
CA LEU A 95 -14.93 8.10 -0.70
C LEU A 95 -13.61 8.56 -0.11
N TYR A 96 -12.51 8.01 -0.55
CA TYR A 96 -11.19 8.43 -0.11
C TYR A 96 -10.16 8.34 -1.22
N ALA A 97 -9.18 9.23 -1.12
CA ALA A 97 -8.04 9.27 -2.00
C ALA A 97 -6.77 9.60 -1.21
N GLY A 98 -5.67 9.03 -1.64
CA GLY A 98 -4.40 9.24 -0.97
C GLY A 98 -3.26 8.55 -1.68
N GLY A 99 -2.22 8.28 -0.93
CA GLY A 99 -1.06 7.57 -1.43
C GLY A 99 -0.14 7.13 -0.31
N GLY A 100 0.84 6.34 -0.69
CA GLY A 100 1.77 5.81 0.26
C GLY A 100 2.96 5.14 -0.38
N VAL A 101 3.63 4.37 0.43
CA VAL A 101 4.77 3.56 0.02
C VAL A 101 4.46 2.08 0.25
N ASN A 102 5.12 1.23 -0.48
CA ASN A 102 5.15 -0.19 -0.21
C ASN A 102 6.60 -0.65 -0.10
N PHE A 103 6.88 -1.49 0.85
CA PHE A 103 8.19 -2.09 1.02
C PHE A 103 8.05 -3.51 1.55
N GLY A 104 9.00 -4.37 1.18
CA GLY A 104 8.93 -5.76 1.56
C GLY A 104 9.88 -6.63 0.76
N LEU A 105 9.43 -7.85 0.54
CA LEU A 105 10.16 -8.88 -0.19
C LEU A 105 9.33 -9.36 -1.37
N VAL A 106 9.98 -9.68 -2.46
CA VAL A 106 9.37 -10.26 -3.64
C VAL A 106 10.18 -11.45 -4.13
N SER A 107 9.49 -12.50 -4.56
CA SER A 107 10.08 -13.68 -5.18
C SER A 107 9.56 -13.84 -6.60
N ASP A 108 10.46 -13.96 -7.56
CA ASP A 108 10.12 -14.24 -8.95
C ASP A 108 9.97 -15.76 -9.15
N LEU A 109 8.76 -16.20 -9.50
CA LEU A 109 8.44 -17.61 -9.67
C LEU A 109 9.09 -18.25 -10.91
N ASN A 110 9.47 -17.44 -11.88
CA ASN A 110 10.09 -17.93 -13.11
C ASN A 110 11.62 -17.96 -13.06
N ASN A 111 12.21 -17.62 -11.91
CA ASN A 111 13.67 -17.55 -11.72
C ASN A 111 14.39 -16.72 -12.80
N THR A 112 13.72 -15.70 -13.33
CA THR A 112 14.35 -14.75 -14.28
C THR A 112 15.24 -13.75 -13.56
N ALA A 113 15.06 -13.59 -12.25
CA ALA A 113 15.95 -12.83 -11.40
C ALA A 113 17.13 -13.71 -10.93
N PRO A 114 18.34 -13.15 -10.83
CA PRO A 114 19.53 -13.88 -10.37
C PRO A 114 19.40 -14.41 -8.93
N GLU A 115 18.50 -13.83 -8.14
CA GLU A 115 18.26 -14.16 -6.74
C GLU A 115 16.81 -14.54 -6.52
N GLY A 116 16.56 -15.58 -5.72
CA GLY A 116 15.22 -16.10 -5.47
C GLY A 116 14.31 -15.15 -4.68
N ILE A 117 14.87 -14.28 -3.82
CA ILE A 117 14.15 -13.30 -2.99
C ILE A 117 14.87 -11.96 -3.10
N MET A 118 14.12 -10.92 -3.38
CA MET A 118 14.62 -9.56 -3.57
C MET A 118 13.91 -8.60 -2.62
N GLY A 119 14.62 -7.55 -2.17
CA GLY A 119 14.00 -6.42 -1.50
C GLY A 119 13.14 -5.60 -2.46
N LYS A 120 11.93 -5.21 -2.04
CA LYS A 120 11.01 -4.38 -2.83
C LYS A 120 10.76 -3.05 -2.14
N PHE A 121 10.78 -1.97 -2.93
CA PHE A 121 10.32 -0.65 -2.53
C PHE A 121 9.52 -0.02 -3.66
N GLY A 122 8.43 0.67 -3.32
CA GLY A 122 7.61 1.36 -4.30
C GLY A 122 6.74 2.45 -3.69
N ILE A 123 6.07 3.15 -4.57
CA ILE A 123 5.06 4.16 -4.26
C ILE A 123 3.73 3.75 -4.87
N ASN A 124 2.64 4.09 -4.23
CA ASN A 124 1.31 3.84 -4.76
C ASN A 124 0.35 5.00 -4.45
N ALA A 125 -0.64 5.18 -5.31
CA ALA A 125 -1.85 5.89 -4.97
C ALA A 125 -2.83 4.93 -4.28
N LEU A 126 -3.78 5.49 -3.53
CA LEU A 126 -4.90 4.80 -2.93
C LEU A 126 -6.17 5.56 -3.28
N ILE A 127 -7.11 4.90 -3.92
CA ILE A 127 -8.44 5.42 -4.20
C ILE A 127 -9.42 4.36 -3.73
N GLY A 128 -10.46 4.76 -3.00
CA GLY A 128 -11.41 3.78 -2.51
C GLY A 128 -12.75 4.36 -2.11
N ALA A 129 -13.65 3.42 -1.86
CA ALA A 129 -14.96 3.67 -1.30
C ALA A 129 -15.19 2.74 -0.11
N ALA A 130 -15.83 3.25 0.93
CA ALA A 130 -16.19 2.48 2.10
C ALA A 130 -17.66 2.71 2.45
N TYR A 131 -18.28 1.66 2.98
CA TYR A 131 -19.60 1.69 3.56
C TYR A 131 -19.49 1.24 5.02
N GLN A 132 -20.03 2.06 5.93
CA GLN A 132 -20.05 1.75 7.34
C GLN A 132 -21.42 1.24 7.75
N TYR A 133 -21.43 0.09 8.43
CA TYR A 133 -22.63 -0.46 9.07
C TYR A 133 -22.30 -0.73 10.54
N ASP A 134 -22.84 0.09 11.43
CA ASP A 134 -22.50 0.10 12.85
C ASP A 134 -20.97 0.21 13.04
N LYS A 135 -20.34 -0.78 13.64
CA LYS A 135 -18.88 -0.86 13.83
C LYS A 135 -18.14 -1.52 12.68
N TRP A 136 -18.84 -2.07 11.70
CA TRP A 136 -18.22 -2.72 10.54
C TRP A 136 -18.03 -1.75 9.39
N VAL A 137 -16.88 -1.81 8.78
CA VAL A 137 -16.51 -1.01 7.60
C VAL A 137 -16.16 -1.96 6.46
N PHE A 138 -16.90 -1.87 5.38
CA PHE A 138 -16.67 -2.60 4.14
C PHE A 138 -16.07 -1.63 3.13
N ALA A 139 -14.92 -1.97 2.56
CA ALA A 139 -14.23 -1.05 1.67
C ALA A 139 -13.73 -1.73 0.40
N LEU A 140 -13.74 -0.97 -0.69
CA LEU A 140 -13.13 -1.33 -1.96
C LEU A 140 -11.95 -0.39 -2.19
N ASP A 141 -10.75 -0.94 -2.28
CA ASP A 141 -9.49 -0.23 -2.46
C ASP A 141 -8.91 -0.49 -3.86
N PHE A 142 -8.59 0.57 -4.58
CA PHE A 142 -7.81 0.52 -5.81
C PHE A 142 -6.45 1.19 -5.58
N LYS A 143 -5.37 0.47 -5.85
CA LYS A 143 -3.99 0.87 -5.56
C LYS A 143 -3.10 0.70 -6.77
N PRO A 144 -3.09 1.67 -7.69
CA PRO A 144 -2.07 1.71 -8.74
C PRO A 144 -0.72 2.14 -8.13
N GLY A 145 0.36 1.49 -8.54
CA GLY A 145 1.67 1.76 -7.99
C GLY A 145 2.81 1.48 -8.96
N TYR A 146 3.97 1.94 -8.58
CA TYR A 146 5.21 1.68 -9.26
C TYR A 146 6.29 1.32 -8.25
N GLY A 147 7.03 0.25 -8.50
CA GLY A 147 8.03 -0.22 -7.57
C GLY A 147 9.26 -0.80 -8.24
N HIS A 148 10.30 -0.88 -7.43
CA HIS A 148 11.56 -1.52 -7.78
C HIS A 148 11.82 -2.69 -6.83
N ALA A 149 12.31 -3.79 -7.39
CA ALA A 149 12.91 -4.87 -6.63
C ALA A 149 14.41 -4.86 -6.86
N PHE A 150 15.18 -4.96 -5.80
CA PHE A 150 16.62 -4.83 -5.80
C PHE A 150 17.27 -6.17 -5.48
N CYS A 151 18.27 -6.54 -6.29
CA CYS A 151 19.17 -7.65 -6.06
C CYS A 151 20.38 -7.20 -5.21
N GLU A 152 21.20 -8.13 -4.73
CA GLU A 152 22.44 -7.82 -4.00
C GLU A 152 23.39 -6.97 -4.86
N GLU A 153 23.41 -7.19 -6.17
CA GLU A 153 24.16 -6.34 -7.09
C GLU A 153 23.37 -5.07 -7.41
N PRO A 154 23.82 -3.88 -6.96
CA PRO A 154 23.08 -2.63 -7.12
C PRO A 154 22.90 -2.18 -8.58
N SER A 155 23.61 -2.80 -9.53
CA SER A 155 23.46 -2.58 -10.96
C SER A 155 22.27 -3.31 -11.59
N ILE A 156 21.65 -4.25 -10.85
CA ILE A 156 20.53 -5.07 -11.31
C ILE A 156 19.29 -4.72 -10.49
N TYR A 157 18.22 -4.34 -11.16
CA TYR A 157 16.93 -4.12 -10.51
C TYR A 157 15.76 -4.42 -11.44
N LEU A 158 14.65 -4.79 -10.85
CA LEU A 158 13.38 -5.00 -11.54
C LEU A 158 12.46 -3.81 -11.27
N ALA A 159 11.90 -3.21 -12.31
CA ALA A 159 10.90 -2.18 -12.20
C ALA A 159 9.55 -2.72 -12.68
N ALA A 160 8.50 -2.45 -11.93
CA ALA A 160 7.15 -2.88 -12.25
C ALA A 160 6.13 -1.78 -12.00
N PHE A 161 5.22 -1.59 -12.96
CA PHE A 161 3.96 -0.92 -12.72
C PHE A 161 2.95 -1.98 -12.29
N ASP A 162 2.33 -1.75 -11.16
CA ASP A 162 1.42 -2.69 -10.54
C ASP A 162 0.11 -1.97 -10.18
N TRP A 163 -1.01 -2.67 -10.25
CA TRP A 163 -2.28 -2.18 -9.73
C TRP A 163 -2.96 -3.30 -8.95
N LYS A 164 -3.54 -2.94 -7.83
CA LYS A 164 -4.17 -3.91 -6.94
C LYS A 164 -5.58 -3.44 -6.62
N LEU A 165 -6.52 -4.36 -6.71
CA LEU A 165 -7.89 -4.17 -6.27
C LEU A 165 -8.12 -5.05 -5.04
N GLY A 166 -8.56 -4.46 -3.95
CA GLY A 166 -8.78 -5.15 -2.67
C GLY A 166 -10.16 -4.87 -2.10
N LEU A 167 -10.76 -5.89 -1.52
CA LEU A 167 -11.93 -5.77 -0.64
C LEU A 167 -11.47 -5.87 0.80
N ALA A 168 -11.81 -4.88 1.62
CA ALA A 168 -11.46 -4.89 3.04
C ALA A 168 -12.70 -4.92 3.91
N VAL A 169 -12.62 -5.69 4.98
CA VAL A 169 -13.61 -5.70 6.06
C VAL A 169 -12.87 -5.36 7.35
N ARG A 170 -13.25 -4.25 7.99
CA ARG A 170 -12.63 -3.73 9.21
C ARG A 170 -13.67 -3.56 10.31
N TYR A 171 -13.21 -3.61 11.54
CA TYR A 171 -14.02 -3.36 12.73
C TYR A 171 -13.46 -2.15 13.47
N LYS A 172 -14.33 -1.20 13.83
CA LYS A 172 -14.01 -0.02 14.65
C LYS A 172 -13.92 -0.41 16.11
N LEU A 173 -12.78 -0.12 16.72
CA LEU A 173 -12.51 -0.38 18.13
C LEU A 173 -13.08 0.71 19.04
#